data_7b4ac1cd3138a05e7fb1bebf42d75055
#
_entry.id   7b4ac1cd3138a05e7fb1bebf42d75055
#
_cell.length_a   1.000
_cell.length_b   1.000
_cell.length_c   1.000
_cell.angle_alpha   90.00
_cell.angle_beta   90.00
_cell.angle_gamma   90.00
#
_symmetry.space_group_name_H-M   'P 1'
#
loop_
_entity.id
_entity.type
_entity.pdbx_description
1 polymer ?
#
loop_
_entity_poly.entity_id
_entity_poly.type
_entity_poly.pdbx_seq_one_letter_code
_entity_poly.pdbx_strand_id
1 'polypeptide(L)'
;MRVLVDTNVVLDVLLDREPFAQSAARVFALVEESRIEGFLCATTVTTVDYLLGQALAPDKARAALKRLLDLFEIAPVNRPVLEQALGSNISDFEDAVLEQSARLVLVDAIATRNLTDFQKSSVPAFDPPELLSAVEAMESANQAMDNSE
;
A
#
# COMPACT_ATOMS: atom_id res chain seq x y z
N MET A 1 -1.39 11.71 -6.16
CA MET A 1 -1.56 11.12 -4.81
C MET A 1 -0.51 10.03 -4.61
N ARG A 2 0.14 10.05 -3.46
CA ARG A 2 1.16 9.07 -3.05
C ARG A 2 0.51 8.10 -2.06
N VAL A 3 0.56 6.80 -2.35
CA VAL A 3 -0.17 5.78 -1.59
C VAL A 3 0.76 4.63 -1.22
N LEU A 4 0.79 4.27 0.07
CA LEU A 4 1.47 3.07 0.53
C LEU A 4 0.45 1.93 0.61
N VAL A 5 0.77 0.80 -0.01
CA VAL A 5 -0.13 -0.36 -0.09
C VAL A 5 0.28 -1.40 0.95
N ASP A 6 -0.64 -1.74 1.84
CA ASP A 6 -0.42 -2.72 2.92
C ASP A 6 -0.31 -4.15 2.36
N THR A 7 0.35 -5.00 3.11
CA THR A 7 0.63 -6.41 2.77
C THR A 7 -0.63 -7.18 2.37
N ASN A 8 -1.75 -6.99 3.09
CA ASN A 8 -2.99 -7.73 2.79
C ASN A 8 -3.52 -7.41 1.38
N VAL A 9 -3.41 -6.17 0.93
CA VAL A 9 -3.86 -5.77 -0.40
C VAL A 9 -2.95 -6.37 -1.48
N VAL A 10 -1.64 -6.36 -1.25
CA VAL A 10 -0.67 -7.00 -2.16
C VAL A 10 -0.98 -8.49 -2.33
N LEU A 11 -1.20 -9.19 -1.22
CA LEU A 11 -1.51 -10.62 -1.24
C LEU A 11 -2.85 -10.93 -1.89
N ASP A 12 -3.84 -10.05 -1.73
CA ASP A 12 -5.13 -10.21 -2.39
C ASP A 12 -4.99 -10.26 -3.92
N VAL A 13 -4.05 -9.47 -4.47
CA VAL A 13 -3.74 -9.52 -5.90
C VAL A 13 -2.96 -10.77 -6.25
N LEU A 14 -1.84 -11.02 -5.57
CA LEU A 14 -0.91 -12.07 -5.95
C LEU A 14 -1.48 -13.48 -5.75
N LEU A 15 -2.35 -13.66 -4.77
CA LEU A 15 -2.99 -14.94 -4.46
C LEU A 15 -4.45 -15.00 -4.93
N ASP A 16 -4.92 -13.98 -5.65
CA ASP A 16 -6.28 -13.91 -6.20
C ASP A 16 -7.36 -14.21 -5.13
N ARG A 17 -7.28 -13.50 -4.00
CA ARG A 17 -8.16 -13.78 -2.84
C ARG A 17 -9.50 -13.06 -2.97
N GLU A 18 -10.57 -13.85 -3.18
CA GLU A 18 -11.93 -13.33 -3.25
C GLU A 18 -12.48 -13.06 -1.83
N PRO A 19 -13.35 -12.06 -1.66
CA PRO A 19 -13.90 -11.13 -2.66
C PRO A 19 -13.04 -9.87 -2.90
N PHE A 20 -11.79 -9.86 -2.45
CA PHE A 20 -10.95 -8.66 -2.39
C PHE A 20 -10.08 -8.44 -3.63
N ALA A 21 -9.81 -9.50 -4.39
CA ALA A 21 -8.83 -9.48 -5.47
C ALA A 21 -9.14 -8.44 -6.54
N GLN A 22 -10.39 -8.28 -6.93
CA GLN A 22 -10.77 -7.37 -8.01
C GLN A 22 -10.49 -5.91 -7.66
N SER A 23 -10.91 -5.44 -6.50
CA SER A 23 -10.67 -4.05 -6.09
C SER A 23 -9.18 -3.79 -5.81
N ALA A 24 -8.49 -4.77 -5.25
CA ALA A 24 -7.03 -4.70 -5.04
C ALA A 24 -6.28 -4.59 -6.38
N ALA A 25 -6.68 -5.38 -7.38
CA ALA A 25 -6.08 -5.32 -8.72
C ALA A 25 -6.30 -3.95 -9.38
N ARG A 26 -7.44 -3.32 -9.14
CA ARG A 26 -7.71 -1.96 -9.65
C ARG A 26 -6.80 -0.92 -9.01
N VAL A 27 -6.45 -1.07 -7.74
CA VAL A 27 -5.43 -0.21 -7.10
C VAL A 27 -4.08 -0.39 -7.79
N PHE A 28 -3.67 -1.62 -8.08
CA PHE A 28 -2.44 -1.89 -8.83
C PHE A 28 -2.48 -1.25 -10.22
N ALA A 29 -3.63 -1.29 -10.89
CA ALA A 29 -3.80 -0.65 -12.20
C ALA A 29 -3.59 0.86 -12.13
N LEU A 30 -4.06 1.52 -11.06
CA LEU A 30 -3.80 2.95 -10.84
C LEU A 30 -2.31 3.26 -10.77
N VAL A 31 -1.53 2.40 -10.10
CA VAL A 31 -0.07 2.54 -10.01
C VAL A 31 0.57 2.34 -11.38
N GLU A 32 0.19 1.29 -12.09
CA GLU A 32 0.71 0.95 -13.41
C GLU A 32 0.42 2.06 -14.43
N GLU A 33 -0.74 2.68 -14.36
CA GLU A 33 -1.16 3.78 -15.22
C GLU A 33 -0.61 5.15 -14.78
N SER A 34 0.20 5.19 -13.73
CA SER A 34 0.77 6.40 -13.14
C SER A 34 -0.28 7.43 -12.68
N ARG A 35 -1.48 6.96 -12.35
CA ARG A 35 -2.55 7.80 -11.77
C ARG A 35 -2.35 8.03 -10.28
N ILE A 36 -1.67 7.11 -9.61
CA ILE A 36 -1.12 7.28 -8.27
C ILE A 36 0.33 6.84 -8.27
N GLU A 37 1.10 7.35 -7.30
CA GLU A 37 2.46 6.90 -7.04
C GLU A 37 2.40 5.87 -5.91
N GLY A 38 2.77 4.62 -6.20
CA GLY A 38 2.62 3.50 -5.28
C GLY A 38 3.89 3.18 -4.53
N PHE A 39 3.74 2.91 -3.23
CA PHE A 39 4.83 2.55 -2.31
C PHE A 39 4.52 1.25 -1.59
N LEU A 40 5.54 0.46 -1.33
CA LEU A 40 5.49 -0.67 -0.40
C LEU A 40 6.48 -0.41 0.73
N CYS A 41 6.09 -0.76 1.96
CA CYS A 41 7.03 -0.79 3.07
C CYS A 41 8.07 -1.91 2.82
N ALA A 42 9.33 -1.66 3.15
CA ALA A 42 10.38 -2.66 2.99
C ALA A 42 10.05 -3.99 3.67
N THR A 43 9.41 -3.95 4.84
CA THR A 43 8.99 -5.16 5.56
C THR A 43 7.88 -5.93 4.83
N THR A 44 7.02 -5.24 4.09
CA THR A 44 5.99 -5.88 3.28
C THR A 44 6.61 -6.83 2.25
N VAL A 45 7.70 -6.44 1.62
CA VAL A 45 8.36 -7.26 0.58
C VAL A 45 8.82 -8.60 1.15
N THR A 46 9.45 -8.60 2.33
CA THR A 46 9.91 -9.84 2.98
C THR A 46 8.76 -10.71 3.48
N THR A 47 7.71 -10.09 4.00
CA THR A 47 6.50 -10.81 4.45
C THR A 47 5.79 -11.46 3.26
N VAL A 48 5.66 -10.74 2.16
CA VAL A 48 5.06 -11.26 0.92
C VAL A 48 5.87 -12.46 0.40
N ASP A 49 7.21 -12.35 0.36
CA ASP A 49 8.06 -13.47 -0.06
C ASP A 49 7.80 -14.72 0.78
N TYR A 50 7.78 -14.57 2.09
CA TYR A 50 7.53 -15.68 3.00
C TYR A 50 6.17 -16.36 2.73
N LEU A 51 5.11 -15.55 2.57
CA LEU A 51 3.74 -16.08 2.37
C LEU A 51 3.56 -16.64 0.97
N LEU A 52 4.14 -16.04 -0.05
CA LEU A 52 4.12 -16.60 -1.42
C LEU A 52 4.85 -17.94 -1.49
N GLY A 53 5.95 -18.08 -0.75
CA GLY A 53 6.71 -19.33 -0.69
C GLY A 53 5.91 -20.51 -0.13
N GLN A 54 4.83 -20.25 0.62
CA GLN A 54 3.93 -21.28 1.12
C GLN A 54 2.88 -21.69 0.09
N ALA A 55 2.59 -20.85 -0.90
CA ALA A 55 1.51 -21.06 -1.88
C ALA A 55 2.01 -21.32 -3.30
N LEU A 56 3.21 -20.87 -3.64
CA LEU A 56 3.75 -20.94 -5.01
C LEU A 56 5.14 -21.61 -5.03
N ALA A 57 5.48 -22.13 -6.21
CA ALA A 57 6.86 -22.60 -6.46
C ALA A 57 7.86 -21.44 -6.33
N PRO A 58 9.12 -21.71 -5.86
CA PRO A 58 10.11 -20.64 -5.60
C PRO A 58 10.37 -19.71 -6.78
N ASP A 59 10.43 -20.22 -7.99
CA ASP A 59 10.64 -19.41 -9.20
C ASP A 59 9.48 -18.47 -9.49
N LYS A 60 8.25 -18.91 -9.24
CA LYS A 60 7.05 -18.07 -9.40
C LYS A 60 6.96 -17.00 -8.33
N ALA A 61 7.29 -17.33 -7.08
CA ALA A 61 7.34 -16.37 -5.99
C ALA A 61 8.35 -15.25 -6.27
N ARG A 62 9.56 -15.61 -6.72
CA ARG A 62 10.60 -14.63 -7.08
C ARG A 62 10.22 -13.77 -8.27
N ALA A 63 9.56 -14.33 -9.27
CA ALA A 63 9.06 -13.57 -10.42
C ALA A 63 8.01 -12.54 -9.99
N ALA A 64 7.11 -12.91 -9.06
CA ALA A 64 6.11 -12.00 -8.52
C ALA A 64 6.75 -10.84 -7.75
N LEU A 65 7.76 -11.13 -6.91
CA LEU A 65 8.50 -10.10 -6.17
C LEU A 65 9.19 -9.11 -7.13
N LYS A 66 9.80 -9.63 -8.19
CA LYS A 66 10.46 -8.77 -9.17
C LYS A 66 9.47 -7.80 -9.82
N ARG A 67 8.28 -8.27 -10.17
CA ARG A 67 7.23 -7.41 -10.73
C ARG A 67 6.76 -6.35 -9.73
N LEU A 68 6.67 -6.69 -8.44
CA LEU A 68 6.34 -5.71 -7.40
C LEU A 68 7.39 -4.61 -7.33
N LEU A 69 8.68 -4.98 -7.34
CA LEU A 69 9.77 -4.01 -7.27
C LEU A 69 9.87 -3.14 -8.53
N ASP A 70 9.42 -3.64 -9.68
CA ASP A 70 9.35 -2.86 -10.90
C ASP A 70 8.20 -1.85 -10.87
N LEU A 71 7.11 -2.18 -10.17
CA LEU A 71 5.89 -1.36 -10.15
C LEU A 71 5.90 -0.31 -9.03
N PHE A 72 6.37 -0.67 -7.83
CA PHE A 72 6.28 0.15 -6.62
C PHE A 72 7.63 0.72 -6.22
N GLU A 73 7.60 1.94 -5.66
CA GLU A 73 8.72 2.46 -4.88
C GLU A 73 8.73 1.83 -3.50
N ILE A 74 9.90 1.78 -2.87
CA ILE A 74 10.04 1.18 -1.54
C ILE A 74 10.21 2.27 -0.49
N ALA A 75 9.32 2.24 0.51
CA ALA A 75 9.45 3.06 1.71
C ALA A 75 10.42 2.35 2.67
N PRO A 76 11.55 2.97 3.02
CA PRO A 76 12.58 2.30 3.81
C PRO A 76 12.17 2.15 5.27
N VAL A 77 12.75 1.15 5.93
CA VAL A 77 12.66 0.96 7.37
C VAL A 77 14.07 1.10 7.94
N ASN A 78 14.32 2.21 8.61
CA ASN A 78 15.60 2.54 9.22
C ASN A 78 15.44 2.63 10.75
N ARG A 79 16.51 2.97 11.48
CA ARG A 79 16.47 3.08 12.93
C ARG A 79 15.41 4.08 13.43
N PRO A 80 15.32 5.32 12.92
CA PRO A 80 14.28 6.26 13.36
C PRO A 80 12.86 5.74 13.16
N VAL A 81 12.58 5.04 12.06
CA VAL A 81 11.27 4.43 11.80
C VAL A 81 10.94 3.42 12.90
N LEU A 82 11.88 2.54 13.24
CA LEU A 82 11.68 1.52 14.28
C LEU A 82 11.49 2.15 15.67
N GLU A 83 12.30 3.14 16.02
CA GLU A 83 12.20 3.83 17.30
C GLU A 83 10.87 4.57 17.45
N GLN A 84 10.43 5.27 16.42
CA GLN A 84 9.15 5.98 16.41
C GLN A 84 7.97 5.02 16.46
N ALA A 85 8.09 3.86 15.81
CA ALA A 85 7.05 2.82 15.86
C ALA A 85 6.84 2.30 17.28
N LEU A 86 7.92 2.16 18.07
CA LEU A 86 7.81 1.74 19.48
C LEU A 86 6.99 2.71 20.33
N GLY A 87 7.00 4.00 20.00
CA GLY A 87 6.23 5.02 20.70
C GLY A 87 4.86 5.32 20.10
N SER A 88 4.45 4.58 19.07
CA SER A 88 3.20 4.81 18.36
C SER A 88 1.97 4.40 19.16
N ASN A 89 0.83 5.04 18.86
CA ASN A 89 -0.48 4.65 19.40
C ASN A 89 -1.09 3.45 18.67
N ILE A 90 -0.48 2.98 17.58
CA ILE A 90 -0.89 1.77 16.89
C ILE A 90 -0.35 0.57 17.67
N SER A 91 -1.26 -0.33 18.09
CA SER A 91 -0.90 -1.42 19.00
C SER A 91 -0.07 -2.54 18.36
N ASP A 92 -0.31 -2.84 17.08
CA ASP A 92 0.47 -3.83 16.33
C ASP A 92 1.77 -3.19 15.85
N PHE A 93 2.91 -3.78 16.22
CA PHE A 93 4.23 -3.19 15.91
C PHE A 93 4.51 -3.15 14.41
N GLU A 94 4.12 -4.19 13.67
CA GLU A 94 4.32 -4.23 12.22
C GLU A 94 3.52 -3.11 11.53
N ASP A 95 2.29 -2.87 11.95
CA ASP A 95 1.45 -1.77 11.44
C ASP A 95 2.03 -0.41 11.84
N ALA A 96 2.57 -0.29 13.05
CA ALA A 96 3.23 0.94 13.50
C ALA A 96 4.48 1.24 12.65
N VAL A 97 5.28 0.22 12.33
CA VAL A 97 6.44 0.35 11.44
C VAL A 97 5.99 0.81 10.04
N LEU A 98 4.95 0.20 9.53
CA LEU A 98 4.40 0.55 8.21
C LEU A 98 3.95 2.01 8.18
N GLU A 99 3.24 2.49 9.20
CA GLU A 99 2.83 3.89 9.30
C GLU A 99 4.04 4.84 9.33
N GLN A 100 5.04 4.55 10.13
CA GLN A 100 6.22 5.42 10.23
C GLN A 100 7.03 5.43 8.94
N SER A 101 7.11 4.29 8.25
CA SER A 101 7.71 4.21 6.92
C SER A 101 6.93 5.05 5.90
N ALA A 102 5.60 4.98 5.95
CA ALA A 102 4.71 5.80 5.11
C ALA A 102 4.93 7.29 5.33
N ARG A 103 5.05 7.70 6.60
CA ARG A 103 5.32 9.10 6.96
C ARG A 103 6.67 9.58 6.46
N LEU A 104 7.68 8.72 6.51
CA LEU A 104 9.03 9.06 6.05
C LEU A 104 9.04 9.44 4.57
N VAL A 105 8.26 8.74 3.74
CA VAL A 105 8.19 9.01 2.29
C VAL A 105 7.03 9.94 1.92
N LEU A 106 6.36 10.52 2.90
CA LEU A 106 5.32 11.54 2.72
C LEU A 106 4.16 11.07 1.85
N VAL A 107 3.62 9.88 2.14
CA VAL A 107 2.42 9.42 1.44
C VAL A 107 1.19 10.18 1.91
N ASP A 108 0.21 10.29 1.02
CA ASP A 108 -1.08 10.92 1.30
C ASP A 108 -2.07 9.95 1.94
N ALA A 109 -1.90 8.65 1.70
CA ALA A 109 -2.82 7.63 2.18
C ALA A 109 -2.17 6.26 2.28
N ILE A 110 -2.75 5.39 3.11
CA ILE A 110 -2.42 3.96 3.21
C ILE A 110 -3.62 3.19 2.66
N ALA A 111 -3.38 2.27 1.73
CA ALA A 111 -4.40 1.34 1.24
C ALA A 111 -4.32 0.05 2.06
N THR A 112 -5.37 -0.29 2.77
CA THR A 112 -5.42 -1.46 3.67
C THR A 112 -6.84 -1.98 3.82
N ARG A 113 -6.99 -3.29 4.08
CA ARG A 113 -8.28 -3.85 4.51
C ARG A 113 -8.50 -3.73 6.01
N ASN A 114 -7.44 -3.48 6.78
CA ASN A 114 -7.48 -3.45 8.26
C ASN A 114 -7.66 -2.02 8.77
N LEU A 115 -8.77 -1.37 8.41
CA LEU A 115 -9.04 0.02 8.79
C LEU A 115 -9.03 0.23 10.30
N THR A 116 -9.51 -0.75 11.07
CA THR A 116 -9.53 -0.68 12.53
C THR A 116 -8.13 -0.54 13.11
N ASP A 117 -7.15 -1.24 12.54
CA ASP A 117 -5.76 -1.22 13.03
C ASP A 117 -5.09 0.13 12.77
N PHE A 118 -5.59 0.91 11.81
CA PHE A 118 -5.04 2.21 11.46
C PHE A 118 -5.90 3.39 11.91
N GLN A 119 -6.90 3.18 12.78
CA GLN A 119 -7.76 4.26 13.27
C GLN A 119 -6.98 5.39 13.96
N LYS A 120 -5.90 5.05 14.65
CA LYS A 120 -5.05 6.02 15.36
C LYS A 120 -3.90 6.54 14.50
N SER A 121 -3.86 6.18 13.22
CA SER A 121 -2.83 6.65 12.30
C SER A 121 -3.00 8.14 12.00
N SER A 122 -1.87 8.84 11.89
CA SER A 122 -1.83 10.21 11.40
C SER A 122 -1.96 10.29 9.87
N VAL A 123 -1.79 9.16 9.17
CA VAL A 123 -1.96 9.05 7.72
C VAL A 123 -3.35 8.46 7.46
N PRO A 124 -4.18 9.08 6.60
CA PRO A 124 -5.48 8.52 6.27
C PRO A 124 -5.37 7.10 5.70
N ALA A 125 -6.22 6.20 6.16
CA ALA A 125 -6.28 4.83 5.67
C ALA A 125 -7.60 4.59 4.92
N PHE A 126 -7.51 3.97 3.75
CA PHE A 126 -8.66 3.62 2.92
C PHE A 126 -8.59 2.15 2.54
N ASP A 127 -9.74 1.49 2.49
CA ASP A 127 -9.78 0.19 1.81
C ASP A 127 -9.73 0.42 0.28
N PRO A 128 -9.45 -0.62 -0.51
CA PRO A 128 -9.35 -0.45 -1.96
C PRO A 128 -10.55 0.24 -2.63
N PRO A 129 -11.83 -0.13 -2.36
CA PRO A 129 -12.95 0.60 -2.95
C PRO A 129 -13.01 2.08 -2.57
N GLU A 130 -12.74 2.42 -1.31
CA GLU A 130 -12.71 3.81 -0.84
C GLU A 130 -11.58 4.59 -1.52
N LEU A 131 -10.41 3.97 -1.66
CA LEU A 131 -9.28 4.60 -2.36
C LEU A 131 -9.59 4.90 -3.82
N LEU A 132 -10.22 3.95 -4.52
CA LEU A 132 -10.63 4.15 -5.92
C LEU A 132 -11.57 5.35 -6.04
N SER A 133 -12.55 5.47 -5.14
CA SER A 133 -13.47 6.61 -5.10
C SER A 133 -12.75 7.92 -4.81
N ALA A 134 -11.79 7.92 -3.88
CA ALA A 134 -11.02 9.12 -3.53
C ALA A 134 -10.16 9.61 -4.70
N VAL A 135 -9.54 8.69 -5.44
CA VAL A 135 -8.74 9.04 -6.62
C VAL A 135 -9.61 9.63 -7.72
N GLU A 136 -10.76 9.03 -8.00
CA GLU A 136 -11.71 9.54 -8.99
C GLU A 136 -12.20 10.94 -8.64
N ALA A 137 -12.53 11.18 -7.37
CA ALA A 137 -12.97 12.49 -6.89
C ALA A 137 -11.87 13.56 -7.06
N MET A 138 -10.62 13.20 -6.75
CA MET A 138 -9.47 14.09 -6.92
C MET A 138 -9.22 14.43 -8.38
N GLU A 139 -9.28 13.42 -9.26
CA GLU A 139 -9.09 13.61 -10.71
C GLU A 139 -10.18 14.49 -11.30
N SER A 140 -11.44 14.30 -10.88
CA SER A 140 -12.56 15.11 -11.32
C SER A 140 -12.42 16.56 -10.87
N ALA A 141 -11.98 16.81 -9.63
CA ALA A 141 -11.72 18.14 -9.11
C ALA A 141 -10.61 18.85 -9.89
N ASN A 142 -9.52 18.16 -10.18
CA ASN A 142 -8.40 18.70 -10.96
C ASN A 142 -8.85 19.06 -12.38
N GLN A 143 -9.65 18.21 -13.01
CA GLN A 143 -10.17 18.45 -14.35
C GLN A 143 -11.12 19.66 -14.38
N ALA A 144 -11.95 19.81 -13.37
CA ALA A 144 -12.84 20.98 -13.25
C ALA A 144 -12.06 22.29 -13.09
N MET A 145 -10.95 22.27 -12.33
CA MET A 145 -10.06 23.43 -12.20
C MET A 145 -9.37 23.78 -13.52
N ASP A 146 -8.87 22.80 -14.25
CA ASP A 146 -8.23 23.02 -15.56
C ASP A 146 -9.20 23.60 -16.59
N ASN A 147 -10.47 23.19 -16.54
CA ASN A 147 -11.50 23.67 -17.47
C ASN A 147 -12.02 25.07 -17.13
N SER A 148 -11.73 25.59 -15.92
CA SER A 148 -12.16 26.93 -15.50
C SER A 148 -11.18 28.04 -15.87
N GLU A 149 -10.00 27.66 -16.37
CA GLU A 149 -8.97 28.57 -16.89
C GLU A 149 -9.12 28.71 -18.41
#